data_aa09290af66ffb656c598904e4f768b5
#
_entry.id   aa09290af66ffb656c598904e4f768b5
#
_cell.length_a   1.000
_cell.length_b   1.000
_cell.length_c   1.000
_cell.angle_alpha   90.00
_cell.angle_beta   90.00
_cell.angle_gamma   90.00
#
_symmetry.space_group_name_H-M   'P 1'
#
loop_
_entity.id
_entity.type
_entity.pdbx_description
1 polymer ?
#
loop_
_entity_poly.entity_id
_entity_poly.type
_entity_poly.pdbx_seq_one_letter_code
_entity_poly.pdbx_strand_id
1 'polypeptide(L)'
;MRLSAGWALLLVACGQAPTDPALHEGSTGEAAASTGTDEGSSGAAFEEGSSTGEPVGSSSTTAASTGEGPTDAVTPWTWELPPGFPMPVVPEDNPMTVEGVELGRHLFYDTRLSVDGTYACSTCHDPAKAFTDGRAQAIGVTGQQHHRGAMSLANVAYASTLAWADPDLVDLETHASIPLFGTDPVEMGLTGEADLVARIEAEPRYPALFAAAYPDDPEPITLEHATMAIASFERSLISGRSPFDRWFFEGDEDAVSEAAKRGWELFNVPGECTYCHFGFDFSTASYFEGMPERPMEFRNTALYDLDGEGAYPQGNEGLYRFTGDPADMGRFKPPTLRNIAVTAPYMHDGSVATLQEMLVDYSHGGRTDSPLADPQMRVFDLKDGEIADLVAFLESLTDEAFLNDPRHADPWVQ
;
A
#
# COMPACT_ATOMS: atom_id res chain seq x y z
N MET A 1 -16.99 15.84 -32.85
CA MET A 1 -18.07 14.95 -32.42
C MET A 1 -17.67 14.45 -31.08
N ARG A 2 -18.19 15.03 -29.98
CA ARG A 2 -17.75 14.77 -28.61
C ARG A 2 -18.41 13.48 -28.14
N LEU A 3 -17.62 12.43 -27.92
CA LEU A 3 -18.04 11.25 -27.19
C LEU A 3 -17.76 11.50 -25.70
N SER A 4 -18.80 11.84 -24.96
CA SER A 4 -18.81 11.86 -23.52
C SER A 4 -18.73 10.41 -23.01
N ALA A 5 -17.55 9.96 -22.59
CA ALA A 5 -17.39 8.70 -21.91
C ALA A 5 -17.81 8.87 -20.45
N GLY A 6 -19.09 8.57 -20.17
CA GLY A 6 -19.56 8.37 -18.80
C GLY A 6 -19.04 7.01 -18.31
N TRP A 7 -18.10 7.04 -17.38
CA TRP A 7 -17.67 5.84 -16.67
C TRP A 7 -18.64 5.59 -15.51
N ALA A 8 -19.57 4.67 -15.75
CA ALA A 8 -20.32 4.03 -14.69
C ALA A 8 -19.35 3.09 -13.93
N LEU A 9 -19.31 3.20 -12.60
CA LEU A 9 -18.73 2.18 -11.76
C LEU A 9 -19.33 0.81 -12.12
N LEU A 10 -18.62 0.01 -12.88
CA LEU A 10 -18.92 -1.41 -13.05
C LEU A 10 -18.32 -2.14 -11.85
N LEU A 11 -19.14 -2.34 -10.82
CA LEU A 11 -18.99 -3.42 -9.88
C LEU A 11 -19.15 -4.73 -10.67
N VAL A 12 -18.05 -5.31 -11.11
CA VAL A 12 -18.05 -6.67 -11.67
C VAL A 12 -18.14 -7.62 -10.50
N ALA A 13 -19.37 -8.11 -10.26
CA ALA A 13 -19.59 -9.30 -9.46
C ALA A 13 -18.83 -10.46 -10.12
N CYS A 14 -17.96 -11.13 -9.36
CA CYS A 14 -17.32 -12.38 -9.75
C CYS A 14 -18.40 -13.37 -10.19
N GLY A 15 -18.44 -13.63 -11.50
CA GLY A 15 -19.27 -14.67 -12.10
C GLY A 15 -18.70 -16.03 -11.75
N GLN A 16 -19.55 -16.86 -11.16
CA GLN A 16 -19.32 -18.28 -10.94
C GLN A 16 -18.97 -18.98 -12.27
N ALA A 17 -17.93 -19.78 -12.23
CA ALA A 17 -17.57 -20.69 -13.31
C ALA A 17 -18.70 -21.73 -13.55
N PRO A 18 -18.95 -22.16 -14.79
CA PRO A 18 -19.94 -23.19 -15.08
C PRO A 18 -19.44 -24.56 -14.60
N THR A 19 -20.20 -25.19 -13.73
CA THR A 19 -20.03 -26.58 -13.35
C THR A 19 -20.61 -27.49 -14.44
N ASP A 20 -19.76 -28.30 -15.03
CA ASP A 20 -20.16 -29.41 -15.92
C ASP A 20 -20.62 -30.60 -15.06
N PRO A 21 -21.74 -31.26 -15.34
CA PRO A 21 -22.24 -32.40 -14.58
C PRO A 21 -21.89 -33.72 -15.26
N ALA A 22 -21.09 -34.57 -14.62
CA ALA A 22 -21.03 -35.99 -14.96
C ALA A 22 -20.79 -36.89 -13.75
N LEU A 23 -21.88 -37.57 -13.37
CA LEU A 23 -21.99 -38.96 -12.94
C LEU A 23 -21.08 -39.50 -11.79
N HIS A 24 -21.68 -39.79 -10.61
CA HIS A 24 -21.71 -41.15 -10.10
C HIS A 24 -22.82 -41.35 -9.05
N GLU A 25 -23.53 -42.47 -9.21
CA GLU A 25 -24.64 -42.95 -8.39
C GLU A 25 -24.20 -43.48 -7.02
N GLY A 26 -25.12 -43.32 -6.04
CA GLY A 26 -25.47 -44.37 -5.11
C GLY A 26 -24.87 -44.35 -3.72
N SER A 27 -25.65 -44.01 -2.73
CA SER A 27 -26.04 -44.91 -1.63
C SER A 27 -26.93 -44.20 -0.60
N THR A 28 -27.98 -44.89 -0.28
CA THR A 28 -29.10 -44.68 0.64
C THR A 28 -28.72 -44.55 2.11
N GLY A 29 -29.51 -43.74 2.87
CA GLY A 29 -29.49 -43.71 4.34
C GLY A 29 -30.50 -42.70 4.91
N GLU A 30 -31.58 -43.26 5.47
CA GLU A 30 -32.79 -42.64 6.03
C GLU A 30 -32.59 -41.60 7.14
N ALA A 31 -33.40 -40.58 7.08
CA ALA A 31 -34.47 -40.12 7.95
C ALA A 31 -34.19 -39.80 9.44
N ALA A 32 -34.54 -38.55 9.82
CA ALA A 32 -35.49 -38.29 10.88
C ALA A 32 -35.89 -36.80 10.89
N ALA A 33 -37.18 -36.60 10.84
CA ALA A 33 -37.89 -35.33 10.93
C ALA A 33 -38.07 -34.89 12.40
N SER A 34 -38.13 -33.59 12.66
CA SER A 34 -38.87 -33.06 13.81
C SER A 34 -39.34 -31.63 13.52
N THR A 35 -40.61 -31.52 13.53
CA THR A 35 -41.50 -30.37 13.39
C THR A 35 -41.53 -29.51 14.65
N GLY A 36 -41.80 -28.19 14.47
CA GLY A 36 -42.16 -27.29 15.58
C GLY A 36 -42.47 -25.89 15.08
N THR A 37 -43.72 -25.65 14.76
CA THR A 37 -44.53 -24.45 14.74
C THR A 37 -44.32 -23.57 16.02
N ASP A 38 -44.53 -22.24 16.10
CA ASP A 38 -45.65 -21.40 15.75
C ASP A 38 -45.38 -19.90 16.09
N GLU A 39 -45.88 -19.05 15.28
CA GLU A 39 -46.60 -17.80 15.45
C GLU A 39 -46.30 -16.78 16.58
N GLY A 40 -46.37 -15.48 16.21
CA GLY A 40 -46.61 -14.37 17.13
C GLY A 40 -46.43 -12.96 16.51
N SER A 41 -47.49 -12.49 15.88
CA SER A 41 -47.78 -11.15 15.34
C SER A 41 -48.03 -10.07 16.41
N SER A 42 -47.64 -8.80 16.11
CA SER A 42 -48.39 -7.52 16.32
C SER A 42 -47.35 -6.37 16.34
N GLY A 43 -47.39 -5.27 15.62
CA GLY A 43 -48.46 -4.43 15.08
C GLY A 43 -48.78 -3.21 15.98
N ALA A 44 -48.29 -1.99 15.60
CA ALA A 44 -48.84 -0.66 15.87
C ALA A 44 -47.79 0.41 15.53
N ALA A 45 -47.89 1.25 14.50
CA ALA A 45 -48.78 2.36 14.18
C ALA A 45 -48.35 3.72 14.79
N PHE A 46 -47.90 4.59 13.89
CA PHE A 46 -47.99 6.06 13.73
C PHE A 46 -48.40 6.93 14.93
N GLU A 47 -47.64 8.06 15.08
CA GLU A 47 -48.29 9.40 15.18
C GLU A 47 -47.30 10.51 14.74
N GLU A 48 -47.81 11.36 13.82
CA GLU A 48 -47.24 12.65 13.43
C GLU A 48 -47.62 13.73 14.45
N GLY A 49 -46.69 14.67 14.68
CA GLY A 49 -46.95 15.87 15.47
C GLY A 49 -46.23 17.09 14.92
N SER A 50 -46.91 17.86 14.08
CA SER A 50 -46.52 19.19 13.60
C SER A 50 -46.76 20.26 14.66
N SER A 51 -45.80 21.16 14.91
CA SER A 51 -46.06 22.46 15.54
C SER A 51 -45.09 23.53 15.09
N THR A 52 -45.68 24.54 14.48
CA THR A 52 -45.12 25.83 14.04
C THR A 52 -44.91 26.78 15.22
N GLY A 53 -43.89 27.64 15.13
CA GLY A 53 -43.75 28.79 16.03
C GLY A 53 -42.51 29.63 15.72
N GLU A 54 -42.74 30.81 15.17
CA GLU A 54 -41.83 31.89 14.82
C GLU A 54 -41.41 32.79 16.02
N PRO A 55 -40.62 33.88 15.80
CA PRO A 55 -39.32 34.13 16.40
C PRO A 55 -39.31 35.29 17.40
N VAL A 56 -38.36 35.37 18.29
CA VAL A 56 -38.06 36.62 19.03
C VAL A 56 -36.60 36.76 19.43
N GLY A 57 -36.00 37.88 19.02
CA GLY A 57 -35.19 38.69 19.94
C GLY A 57 -33.67 38.57 19.87
N SER A 58 -33.09 39.43 19.07
CA SER A 58 -31.70 39.91 19.18
C SER A 58 -31.36 40.45 20.58
N SER A 59 -30.28 39.96 21.19
CA SER A 59 -29.51 40.75 22.16
C SER A 59 -28.02 40.44 22.03
N SER A 60 -27.29 41.42 21.54
CA SER A 60 -25.85 41.45 21.53
C SER A 60 -25.30 41.52 22.96
N THR A 61 -24.61 40.45 23.37
CA THR A 61 -23.73 40.51 24.52
C THR A 61 -22.32 40.26 24.06
N THR A 62 -21.50 41.32 24.16
CA THR A 62 -20.05 41.29 23.98
C THR A 62 -19.49 40.36 25.07
N ALA A 63 -19.16 39.12 24.71
CA ALA A 63 -18.43 38.22 25.57
C ALA A 63 -16.94 38.50 25.40
N ALA A 64 -16.30 38.76 26.51
CA ALA A 64 -14.85 38.94 26.62
C ALA A 64 -14.16 37.66 26.09
N SER A 65 -13.13 37.87 25.26
CA SER A 65 -12.15 36.86 24.88
C SER A 65 -11.48 36.34 26.16
N THR A 66 -11.96 35.26 26.68
CA THR A 66 -11.17 34.38 27.56
C THR A 66 -10.22 33.64 26.67
N GLY A 67 -8.91 33.86 26.86
CA GLY A 67 -7.88 33.10 26.16
C GLY A 67 -8.15 31.59 26.36
N GLU A 68 -8.44 30.91 25.27
CA GLU A 68 -8.36 29.47 25.23
C GLU A 68 -6.90 29.13 25.48
N GLY A 69 -6.65 28.44 26.62
CA GLY A 69 -5.42 27.70 26.84
C GLY A 69 -5.27 26.65 25.72
N PRO A 70 -4.09 26.07 25.52
CA PRO A 70 -3.90 25.04 24.54
C PRO A 70 -4.99 23.97 24.73
N THR A 71 -5.79 23.74 23.71
CA THR A 71 -6.76 22.64 23.70
C THR A 71 -5.91 21.36 23.69
N ASP A 72 -6.03 20.53 24.73
CA ASP A 72 -5.36 19.21 24.84
C ASP A 72 -5.87 18.21 23.77
N ALA A 73 -6.57 18.65 22.75
CA ALA A 73 -7.15 17.83 21.70
C ALA A 73 -6.22 17.78 20.48
N VAL A 74 -5.92 16.57 20.03
CA VAL A 74 -5.19 16.32 18.77
C VAL A 74 -5.93 16.88 17.56
N THR A 75 -5.18 17.29 16.54
CA THR A 75 -5.75 17.80 15.28
C THR A 75 -6.03 16.66 14.32
N PRO A 76 -7.30 16.38 13.97
CA PRO A 76 -7.61 15.31 13.00
C PRO A 76 -6.89 15.54 11.67
N TRP A 77 -6.38 14.45 11.06
CA TRP A 77 -5.76 14.50 9.76
C TRP A 77 -6.78 14.80 8.66
N THR A 78 -6.45 15.70 7.76
CA THR A 78 -7.27 16.00 6.59
C THR A 78 -6.63 15.37 5.35
N TRP A 79 -7.36 14.45 4.70
CA TRP A 79 -6.91 13.82 3.48
C TRP A 79 -7.03 14.74 2.28
N GLU A 80 -5.90 14.99 1.61
CA GLU A 80 -5.81 15.71 0.33
C GLU A 80 -5.64 14.69 -0.81
N LEU A 81 -6.62 13.79 -0.97
CA LEU A 81 -6.53 12.72 -1.95
C LEU A 81 -6.54 13.24 -3.39
N PRO A 82 -5.71 12.67 -4.29
CA PRO A 82 -5.75 12.97 -5.70
C PRO A 82 -7.09 12.56 -6.35
N PRO A 83 -7.47 13.17 -7.49
CA PRO A 83 -8.66 12.77 -8.22
C PRO A 83 -8.66 11.26 -8.55
N GLY A 84 -9.78 10.59 -8.29
CA GLY A 84 -9.95 9.15 -8.55
C GLY A 84 -9.39 8.22 -7.46
N PHE A 85 -8.78 8.75 -6.38
CA PHE A 85 -8.32 7.95 -5.25
C PHE A 85 -9.45 7.74 -4.24
N PRO A 86 -9.70 6.49 -3.82
CA PRO A 86 -10.63 6.19 -2.73
C PRO A 86 -10.01 6.55 -1.37
N MET A 87 -10.82 6.57 -0.31
CA MET A 87 -10.31 6.73 1.04
C MET A 87 -9.50 5.48 1.46
N PRO A 88 -8.26 5.63 1.97
CA PRO A 88 -7.52 4.51 2.53
C PRO A 88 -8.17 4.00 3.81
N VAL A 89 -7.96 2.72 4.13
CA VAL A 89 -8.38 2.17 5.42
C VAL A 89 -7.48 2.68 6.53
N VAL A 90 -8.12 3.25 7.55
CA VAL A 90 -7.43 3.72 8.77
C VAL A 90 -7.89 2.86 9.94
N PRO A 91 -6.98 2.26 10.74
CA PRO A 91 -7.36 1.51 11.93
C PRO A 91 -8.10 2.40 12.95
N GLU A 92 -9.13 1.84 13.59
CA GLU A 92 -9.91 2.57 14.61
C GLU A 92 -9.09 2.91 15.85
N ASP A 93 -8.10 2.07 16.18
CA ASP A 93 -7.19 2.20 17.31
C ASP A 93 -5.98 3.09 17.02
N ASN A 94 -5.72 3.44 15.73
CA ASN A 94 -4.71 4.41 15.34
C ASN A 94 -5.27 5.45 14.37
N PRO A 95 -6.18 6.34 14.82
CA PRO A 95 -6.75 7.39 14.00
C PRO A 95 -5.66 8.39 13.57
N MET A 96 -5.72 8.82 12.32
CA MET A 96 -4.77 9.76 11.76
C MET A 96 -4.90 11.16 12.39
N THR A 97 -3.80 11.69 12.92
CA THR A 97 -3.70 13.06 13.45
C THR A 97 -2.48 13.78 12.89
N VAL A 98 -2.51 15.10 12.88
CA VAL A 98 -1.37 15.93 12.43
C VAL A 98 -0.16 15.68 13.32
N GLU A 99 -0.37 15.60 14.62
CA GLU A 99 0.66 15.39 15.63
C GLU A 99 1.26 13.98 15.55
N GLY A 100 0.42 12.95 15.30
CA GLY A 100 0.85 11.57 15.08
C GLY A 100 1.72 11.41 13.83
N VAL A 101 1.31 12.03 12.71
CA VAL A 101 2.10 12.04 11.46
C VAL A 101 3.43 12.76 11.66
N GLU A 102 3.45 13.90 12.35
CA GLU A 102 4.69 14.65 12.61
C GLU A 102 5.65 13.90 13.54
N LEU A 103 5.14 13.26 14.60
CA LEU A 103 5.93 12.38 15.45
C LEU A 103 6.52 11.22 14.64
N GLY A 104 5.69 10.56 13.82
CA GLY A 104 6.12 9.47 12.96
C GLY A 104 7.20 9.86 11.98
N ARG A 105 7.10 11.06 11.39
CA ARG A 105 8.14 11.63 10.53
C ARG A 105 9.46 11.79 11.28
N HIS A 106 9.45 12.28 12.51
CA HIS A 106 10.67 12.38 13.33
C HIS A 106 11.28 11.00 13.60
N LEU A 107 10.46 10.01 13.98
CA LEU A 107 10.93 8.63 14.24
C LEU A 107 11.48 7.97 12.98
N PHE A 108 10.84 8.14 11.82
CA PHE A 108 11.23 7.56 10.54
C PHE A 108 12.63 7.99 10.07
N TYR A 109 13.05 9.21 10.40
CA TYR A 109 14.36 9.76 10.04
C TYR A 109 15.41 9.67 11.16
N ASP A 110 15.06 9.10 12.32
CA ASP A 110 15.94 9.09 13.47
C ASP A 110 16.93 7.93 13.46
N THR A 111 18.18 8.21 13.17
CA THR A 111 19.25 7.19 13.20
C THR A 111 19.54 6.63 14.59
N ARG A 112 19.15 7.31 15.68
CA ARG A 112 19.28 6.81 17.05
C ARG A 112 18.47 5.55 17.31
N LEU A 113 17.47 5.26 16.46
CA LEU A 113 16.65 4.05 16.52
C LEU A 113 17.34 2.83 15.92
N SER A 114 18.65 2.89 15.66
CA SER A 114 19.47 1.72 15.31
C SER A 114 20.55 1.46 16.35
N VAL A 115 21.05 0.22 16.40
CA VAL A 115 22.00 -0.22 17.45
C VAL A 115 23.24 0.65 17.55
N ASP A 116 23.77 1.14 16.44
CA ASP A 116 24.99 1.95 16.36
C ASP A 116 24.72 3.45 16.03
N GLY A 117 23.46 3.84 15.87
CA GLY A 117 23.08 5.22 15.56
C GLY A 117 23.33 5.67 14.12
N THR A 118 23.47 4.74 13.17
CA THR A 118 23.80 5.07 11.78
C THR A 118 22.66 4.79 10.79
N TYR A 119 21.64 4.03 11.15
CA TYR A 119 20.50 3.66 10.33
C TYR A 119 19.20 4.27 10.84
N ALA A 120 18.36 4.67 9.92
CA ALA A 120 16.96 5.06 10.12
C ALA A 120 16.09 4.35 9.08
N CYS A 121 14.76 4.40 9.18
CA CYS A 121 13.86 3.88 8.15
C CYS A 121 14.19 4.51 6.77
N SER A 122 14.47 5.81 6.77
CA SER A 122 14.89 6.57 5.58
C SER A 122 16.21 6.10 4.94
N THR A 123 17.01 5.28 5.61
CA THR A 123 18.23 4.70 5.02
C THR A 123 17.91 3.69 3.92
N CYS A 124 16.80 2.93 4.08
CA CYS A 124 16.27 2.00 3.10
C CYS A 124 15.07 2.56 2.33
N HIS A 125 14.49 3.66 2.79
CA HIS A 125 13.32 4.31 2.21
C HIS A 125 13.58 5.80 1.92
N ASP A 126 14.39 6.06 0.87
CA ASP A 126 14.81 7.39 0.43
C ASP A 126 13.66 8.09 -0.33
N PRO A 127 13.16 9.26 0.14
CA PRO A 127 12.09 10.01 -0.55
C PRO A 127 12.36 10.30 -2.02
N ALA A 128 13.62 10.60 -2.38
CA ALA A 128 14.01 10.91 -3.76
C ALA A 128 13.88 9.68 -4.71
N LYS A 129 13.69 8.48 -4.16
CA LYS A 129 13.48 7.23 -4.87
C LYS A 129 12.11 6.62 -4.55
N ALA A 130 11.12 7.47 -4.33
CA ALA A 130 9.79 7.05 -3.90
C ALA A 130 9.82 6.09 -2.69
N PHE A 131 10.72 6.37 -1.75
CA PHE A 131 10.92 5.57 -0.54
C PHE A 131 11.38 4.12 -0.81
N THR A 132 12.29 3.92 -1.77
CA THR A 132 13.15 2.73 -1.91
C THR A 132 14.61 3.12 -1.64
N ASP A 133 15.53 2.14 -1.61
CA ASP A 133 16.97 2.43 -1.44
C ASP A 133 17.76 2.47 -2.76
N GLY A 134 17.13 2.01 -3.87
CA GLY A 134 17.78 1.90 -5.18
C GLY A 134 18.85 0.79 -5.25
N ARG A 135 18.71 -0.23 -4.41
CA ARG A 135 19.60 -1.40 -4.37
C ARG A 135 18.83 -2.66 -4.74
N ALA A 136 19.54 -3.64 -5.30
CA ALA A 136 18.97 -4.95 -5.58
C ALA A 136 18.52 -5.65 -4.29
N GLN A 137 19.32 -5.48 -3.22
CA GLN A 137 19.07 -6.05 -1.90
C GLN A 137 19.36 -4.99 -0.84
N ALA A 138 18.43 -4.77 0.07
CA ALA A 138 18.63 -3.88 1.21
C ALA A 138 19.77 -4.40 2.11
N ILE A 139 20.44 -3.49 2.79
CA ILE A 139 21.57 -3.81 3.68
C ILE A 139 21.27 -3.25 5.06
N GLY A 140 21.27 -4.09 6.08
CA GLY A 140 21.05 -3.68 7.45
C GLY A 140 22.31 -3.11 8.14
N VAL A 141 22.13 -2.62 9.36
CA VAL A 141 23.15 -1.93 10.18
C VAL A 141 24.43 -2.76 10.40
N THR A 142 24.31 -4.10 10.40
CA THR A 142 25.45 -5.02 10.55
C THR A 142 26.19 -5.30 9.24
N GLY A 143 25.70 -4.77 8.10
CA GLY A 143 26.16 -5.11 6.76
C GLY A 143 25.56 -6.40 6.20
N GLN A 144 24.63 -7.04 6.91
CA GLN A 144 23.88 -8.19 6.42
C GLN A 144 22.95 -7.77 5.30
N GLN A 145 22.97 -8.51 4.20
CA GLN A 145 22.08 -8.27 3.07
C GLN A 145 20.73 -8.96 3.26
N HIS A 146 19.69 -8.25 2.91
CA HIS A 146 18.35 -8.81 2.75
C HIS A 146 18.27 -9.65 1.47
N HIS A 147 17.33 -10.59 1.40
CA HIS A 147 17.11 -11.36 0.17
C HIS A 147 16.44 -10.54 -0.95
N ARG A 148 15.88 -9.37 -0.62
CA ARG A 148 15.05 -8.54 -1.50
C ARG A 148 15.39 -7.07 -1.39
N GLY A 149 15.02 -6.29 -2.41
CA GLY A 149 15.08 -4.84 -2.39
C GLY A 149 14.02 -4.23 -1.46
N ALA A 150 14.30 -3.04 -0.93
CA ALA A 150 13.34 -2.24 -0.18
C ALA A 150 12.15 -1.86 -1.09
N MET A 151 10.93 -2.10 -0.63
CA MET A 151 9.73 -1.72 -1.37
C MET A 151 9.47 -0.22 -1.27
N SER A 152 8.88 0.35 -2.31
CA SER A 152 8.38 1.73 -2.25
C SER A 152 7.28 1.85 -1.19
N LEU A 153 7.32 2.94 -0.40
CA LEU A 153 6.24 3.30 0.53
C LEU A 153 5.22 4.27 -0.10
N ALA A 154 5.42 4.67 -1.36
CA ALA A 154 4.40 5.45 -2.06
C ALA A 154 3.09 4.66 -2.11
N ASN A 155 2.01 5.27 -1.60
CA ASN A 155 0.69 4.65 -1.52
C ASN A 155 0.61 3.39 -0.63
N VAL A 156 1.55 3.18 0.29
CA VAL A 156 1.54 2.01 1.19
C VAL A 156 0.25 1.88 1.99
N ALA A 157 -0.45 2.99 2.24
CA ALA A 157 -1.79 3.02 2.86
C ALA A 157 -2.83 2.15 2.14
N TYR A 158 -2.62 1.85 0.87
CA TYR A 158 -3.50 1.01 0.06
C TYR A 158 -2.98 -0.42 -0.12
N ALA A 159 -1.79 -0.74 0.35
CA ALA A 159 -1.24 -2.08 0.15
C ALA A 159 -2.09 -3.15 0.85
N SER A 160 -2.47 -4.19 0.13
CA SER A 160 -3.23 -5.31 0.69
C SER A 160 -2.38 -6.18 1.62
N THR A 161 -1.08 -6.27 1.35
CA THR A 161 -0.05 -6.80 2.24
C THR A 161 1.21 -5.98 2.11
N LEU A 162 2.01 -5.85 3.16
CA LEU A 162 3.12 -4.91 3.25
C LEU A 162 4.45 -5.49 2.77
N ALA A 163 4.58 -6.82 2.74
CA ALA A 163 5.77 -7.49 2.24
C ALA A 163 5.59 -7.98 0.79
N TRP A 164 6.70 -8.40 0.17
CA TRP A 164 6.70 -8.96 -1.17
C TRP A 164 5.84 -10.23 -1.31
N ALA A 165 5.73 -11.04 -0.24
CA ALA A 165 5.04 -12.34 -0.34
C ALA A 165 4.44 -12.84 0.99
N ASP A 166 4.47 -12.06 2.07
CA ASP A 166 3.87 -12.44 3.36
C ASP A 166 2.38 -12.08 3.34
N PRO A 167 1.46 -13.06 3.37
CA PRO A 167 0.04 -12.80 3.31
C PRO A 167 -0.54 -12.29 4.65
N ASP A 168 0.16 -12.51 5.76
CA ASP A 168 -0.32 -12.20 7.10
C ASP A 168 0.11 -10.79 7.58
N LEU A 169 1.12 -10.19 6.91
CA LEU A 169 1.62 -8.87 7.27
C LEU A 169 0.79 -7.77 6.60
N VAL A 170 -0.26 -7.33 7.28
CA VAL A 170 -1.31 -6.46 6.71
C VAL A 170 -1.50 -5.12 7.41
N ASP A 171 -0.82 -4.88 8.52
CA ASP A 171 -0.88 -3.61 9.26
C ASP A 171 0.51 -2.97 9.40
N LEU A 172 0.57 -1.65 9.23
CA LEU A 172 1.81 -0.88 9.27
C LEU A 172 2.41 -0.82 10.68
N GLU A 173 1.57 -0.84 11.71
CA GLU A 173 1.95 -0.79 13.10
C GLU A 173 2.80 -2.01 13.48
N THR A 174 2.34 -3.20 13.12
CA THR A 174 3.12 -4.45 13.29
C THR A 174 4.36 -4.44 12.41
N HIS A 175 4.22 -4.00 11.14
CA HIS A 175 5.34 -3.97 10.20
C HIS A 175 6.48 -3.08 10.72
N ALA A 176 6.20 -1.90 11.29
CA ALA A 176 7.21 -0.98 11.80
C ALA A 176 8.11 -1.59 12.88
N SER A 177 7.64 -2.60 13.61
CA SER A 177 8.42 -3.31 14.64
C SER A 177 9.46 -4.28 14.03
N ILE A 178 9.23 -4.79 12.82
CA ILE A 178 10.08 -5.81 12.19
C ILE A 178 11.49 -5.29 11.93
N PRO A 179 11.72 -4.15 11.23
CA PRO A 179 13.05 -3.62 11.02
C PRO A 179 13.76 -3.22 12.31
N LEU A 180 13.03 -2.80 13.35
CA LEU A 180 13.60 -2.41 14.63
C LEU A 180 14.27 -3.59 15.34
N PHE A 181 13.61 -4.77 15.37
CA PHE A 181 13.98 -5.91 16.20
C PHE A 181 14.32 -7.18 15.44
N GLY A 182 14.16 -7.20 14.12
CA GLY A 182 14.44 -8.34 13.25
C GLY A 182 15.89 -8.84 13.41
N THR A 183 16.07 -10.17 13.43
CA THR A 183 17.37 -10.81 13.64
C THR A 183 17.90 -11.57 12.42
N ASP A 184 17.07 -11.75 11.38
CA ASP A 184 17.45 -12.44 10.15
C ASP A 184 16.63 -11.95 8.94
N PRO A 185 17.16 -10.98 8.19
CA PRO A 185 18.39 -10.21 8.44
C PRO A 185 18.24 -9.20 9.60
N VAL A 186 19.36 -8.78 10.17
CA VAL A 186 19.38 -7.66 11.14
C VAL A 186 19.32 -6.36 10.34
N GLU A 187 18.25 -5.57 10.53
CA GLU A 187 18.09 -4.26 9.87
C GLU A 187 18.55 -3.12 10.79
N MET A 188 17.80 -2.80 11.85
CA MET A 188 18.14 -1.74 12.82
C MET A 188 18.88 -2.28 14.06
N GLY A 189 18.61 -3.53 14.45
CA GLY A 189 19.36 -4.28 15.46
C GLY A 189 19.13 -3.88 16.91
N LEU A 190 17.98 -3.27 17.24
CA LEU A 190 17.62 -2.99 18.63
C LEU A 190 17.33 -4.28 19.40
N THR A 191 17.58 -4.25 20.72
CA THR A 191 17.47 -5.45 21.55
C THR A 191 16.07 -5.67 22.15
N GLY A 192 15.16 -4.72 21.97
CA GLY A 192 13.77 -4.78 22.42
C GLY A 192 13.23 -3.41 22.82
N GLU A 193 12.00 -3.38 23.31
CA GLU A 193 11.26 -2.18 23.65
C GLU A 193 12.02 -1.25 24.63
N ALA A 194 12.60 -1.79 25.70
CA ALA A 194 13.32 -0.98 26.67
C ALA A 194 14.52 -0.23 26.07
N ASP A 195 15.20 -0.81 25.05
CA ASP A 195 16.29 -0.14 24.31
C ASP A 195 15.73 0.99 23.45
N LEU A 196 14.62 0.74 22.75
CA LEU A 196 13.91 1.75 21.94
C LEU A 196 13.47 2.94 22.81
N VAL A 197 12.74 2.68 23.90
CA VAL A 197 12.20 3.71 24.79
C VAL A 197 13.35 4.55 25.39
N ALA A 198 14.43 3.91 25.87
CA ALA A 198 15.57 4.63 26.42
C ALA A 198 16.25 5.57 25.41
N ARG A 199 16.29 5.21 24.12
CA ARG A 199 16.84 6.05 23.06
C ARG A 199 15.93 7.23 22.71
N ILE A 200 14.62 7.01 22.70
CA ILE A 200 13.61 8.05 22.49
C ILE A 200 13.66 9.05 23.66
N GLU A 201 13.63 8.59 24.90
CA GLU A 201 13.70 9.46 26.10
C GLU A 201 14.98 10.29 26.19
N ALA A 202 16.08 9.80 25.61
CA ALA A 202 17.35 10.53 25.58
C ALA A 202 17.34 11.74 24.62
N GLU A 203 16.39 11.85 23.70
CA GLU A 203 16.25 13.00 22.79
C GLU A 203 15.28 14.04 23.37
N PRO A 204 15.72 15.28 23.66
CA PRO A 204 14.92 16.28 24.36
C PRO A 204 13.62 16.71 23.63
N ARG A 205 13.48 16.49 22.33
CA ARG A 205 12.29 16.84 21.54
C ARG A 205 11.15 15.85 21.72
N TYR A 206 11.44 14.57 21.92
CA TYR A 206 10.41 13.52 21.93
C TYR A 206 9.37 13.64 23.04
N PRO A 207 9.71 13.97 24.30
CA PRO A 207 8.68 14.10 25.33
C PRO A 207 7.53 15.06 24.93
N ALA A 208 7.87 16.17 24.24
CA ALA A 208 6.85 17.11 23.77
C ALA A 208 6.08 16.59 22.55
N LEU A 209 6.76 15.90 21.61
CA LEU A 209 6.11 15.32 20.43
C LEU A 209 5.16 14.19 20.80
N PHE A 210 5.57 13.29 21.71
CA PHE A 210 4.72 12.20 22.19
C PHE A 210 3.52 12.74 23.00
N ALA A 211 3.73 13.70 23.90
CA ALA A 211 2.63 14.32 24.65
C ALA A 211 1.63 15.05 23.73
N ALA A 212 2.09 15.62 22.61
CA ALA A 212 1.21 16.25 21.63
C ALA A 212 0.41 15.21 20.83
N ALA A 213 1.03 14.08 20.46
CA ALA A 213 0.38 13.03 19.67
C ALA A 213 -0.58 12.16 20.52
N TYR A 214 -0.26 11.96 21.80
CA TYR A 214 -1.01 11.10 22.74
C TYR A 214 -1.30 11.82 24.06
N PRO A 215 -2.09 12.90 24.06
CA PRO A 215 -2.28 13.76 25.23
C PRO A 215 -3.04 13.10 26.39
N ASP A 216 -3.81 12.05 26.09
CA ASP A 216 -4.59 11.32 27.11
C ASP A 216 -3.78 10.25 27.86
N ASP A 217 -2.55 9.94 27.39
CA ASP A 217 -1.66 8.99 28.07
C ASP A 217 -0.61 9.73 28.91
N PRO A 218 -0.57 9.51 30.25
CA PRO A 218 0.42 10.14 31.12
C PRO A 218 1.86 9.63 30.91
N GLU A 219 2.04 8.45 30.27
CA GLU A 219 3.32 7.84 29.94
C GLU A 219 3.40 7.48 28.45
N PRO A 220 3.34 8.49 27.53
CA PRO A 220 3.08 8.23 26.12
C PRO A 220 4.27 7.63 25.35
N ILE A 221 5.48 7.58 25.93
CA ILE A 221 6.66 7.02 25.26
C ILE A 221 6.66 5.50 25.42
N THR A 222 6.08 4.81 24.44
CA THR A 222 5.99 3.34 24.37
C THR A 222 6.37 2.83 22.98
N LEU A 223 6.62 1.53 22.85
CA LEU A 223 6.80 0.89 21.53
C LEU A 223 5.53 1.04 20.69
N GLU A 224 4.37 0.79 21.28
CA GLU A 224 3.07 0.88 20.62
C GLU A 224 2.88 2.26 19.99
N HIS A 225 3.00 3.33 20.76
CA HIS A 225 2.84 4.69 20.23
C HIS A 225 3.93 5.06 19.20
N ALA A 226 5.15 4.56 19.36
CA ALA A 226 6.22 4.80 18.38
C ALA A 226 5.87 4.13 17.02
N THR A 227 5.41 2.88 17.02
CA THR A 227 5.02 2.18 15.80
C THR A 227 3.74 2.74 15.20
N MET A 228 2.75 3.13 16.00
CA MET A 228 1.54 3.83 15.56
C MET A 228 1.86 5.16 14.87
N ALA A 229 2.79 5.93 15.41
CA ALA A 229 3.22 7.20 14.81
C ALA A 229 3.96 6.97 13.48
N ILE A 230 4.92 6.02 13.43
CA ILE A 230 5.61 5.64 12.19
C ILE A 230 4.59 5.22 11.13
N ALA A 231 3.66 4.34 11.47
CA ALA A 231 2.58 3.90 10.59
C ALA A 231 1.71 5.07 10.09
N SER A 232 1.42 6.06 10.94
CA SER A 232 0.68 7.26 10.56
C SER A 232 1.44 8.10 9.53
N PHE A 233 2.74 8.26 9.69
CA PHE A 233 3.57 8.95 8.69
C PHE A 233 3.60 8.16 7.37
N GLU A 234 3.87 6.86 7.39
CA GLU A 234 3.90 6.01 6.20
C GLU A 234 2.54 6.03 5.48
N ARG A 235 1.43 5.96 6.22
CA ARG A 235 0.07 6.03 5.68
C ARG A 235 -0.22 7.37 5.01
N SER A 236 0.45 8.45 5.40
CA SER A 236 0.30 9.78 4.79
C SER A 236 0.98 9.92 3.42
N LEU A 237 1.81 8.96 3.00
CA LEU A 237 2.61 9.00 1.78
C LEU A 237 1.78 8.70 0.53
N ILE A 238 0.91 9.62 0.13
CA ILE A 238 -0.01 9.47 -1.01
C ILE A 238 0.58 10.14 -2.25
N SER A 239 0.79 9.34 -3.31
CA SER A 239 1.29 9.77 -4.63
C SER A 239 0.24 9.54 -5.71
N GLY A 240 -0.18 10.57 -6.41
CA GLY A 240 -1.23 10.49 -7.44
C GLY A 240 -1.43 11.80 -8.19
N ARG A 241 -0.36 12.62 -8.34
CA ARG A 241 -0.36 13.89 -9.07
C ARG A 241 0.68 13.90 -10.20
N SER A 242 0.92 12.72 -10.78
CA SER A 242 1.84 12.53 -11.89
C SER A 242 1.32 13.19 -13.19
N PRO A 243 2.14 13.32 -14.23
CA PRO A 243 1.68 13.72 -15.56
C PRO A 243 0.53 12.85 -16.07
N PHE A 244 0.58 11.52 -15.85
CA PHE A 244 -0.51 10.61 -16.19
C PHE A 244 -1.83 10.98 -15.50
N ASP A 245 -1.79 11.32 -14.20
CA ASP A 245 -3.01 11.66 -13.43
C ASP A 245 -3.66 12.93 -13.97
N ARG A 246 -2.87 13.96 -14.29
CA ARG A 246 -3.38 15.19 -14.90
C ARG A 246 -4.03 14.92 -16.25
N TRP A 247 -3.39 14.10 -17.07
CA TRP A 247 -3.97 13.73 -18.37
C TRP A 247 -5.26 12.92 -18.21
N PHE A 248 -5.21 11.86 -17.40
CA PHE A 248 -6.28 10.87 -17.32
C PHE A 248 -7.49 11.37 -16.52
N PHE A 249 -7.26 11.97 -15.36
CA PHE A 249 -8.34 12.39 -14.45
C PHE A 249 -8.74 13.85 -14.61
N GLU A 250 -7.83 14.73 -15.02
CA GLU A 250 -8.08 16.18 -15.10
C GLU A 250 -8.26 16.66 -16.55
N GLY A 251 -7.93 15.82 -17.55
CA GLY A 251 -8.11 16.12 -18.97
C GLY A 251 -7.07 17.09 -19.54
N ASP A 252 -5.89 17.18 -18.91
CA ASP A 252 -4.75 17.95 -19.43
C ASP A 252 -4.07 17.15 -20.55
N GLU A 253 -4.48 17.40 -21.80
CA GLU A 253 -3.98 16.68 -22.98
C GLU A 253 -2.48 16.87 -23.25
N ASP A 254 -1.89 17.92 -22.71
CA ASP A 254 -0.47 18.26 -22.89
C ASP A 254 0.40 17.70 -21.76
N ALA A 255 -0.19 17.09 -20.71
CA ALA A 255 0.54 16.59 -19.56
C ALA A 255 1.44 15.40 -19.89
N VAL A 256 1.09 14.59 -20.89
CA VAL A 256 1.84 13.40 -21.30
C VAL A 256 2.15 13.45 -22.81
N SER A 257 3.27 12.82 -23.18
CA SER A 257 3.67 12.70 -24.60
C SER A 257 2.75 11.77 -25.38
N GLU A 258 2.70 11.92 -26.71
CA GLU A 258 2.00 10.97 -27.59
C GLU A 258 2.56 9.55 -27.49
N ALA A 259 3.85 9.40 -27.16
CA ALA A 259 4.46 8.10 -26.88
C ALA A 259 3.85 7.48 -25.62
N ALA A 260 3.71 8.24 -24.53
CA ALA A 260 3.08 7.76 -23.31
C ALA A 260 1.60 7.38 -23.51
N LYS A 261 0.84 8.13 -24.33
CA LYS A 261 -0.55 7.78 -24.68
C LYS A 261 -0.63 6.44 -25.41
N ARG A 262 0.26 6.22 -26.40
CA ARG A 262 0.34 4.91 -27.08
C ARG A 262 0.81 3.81 -26.12
N GLY A 263 1.74 4.10 -25.23
CA GLY A 263 2.18 3.18 -24.18
C GLY A 263 1.05 2.75 -23.25
N TRP A 264 0.16 3.68 -22.87
CA TRP A 264 -1.06 3.37 -22.12
C TRP A 264 -2.01 2.44 -22.89
N GLU A 265 -2.19 2.65 -24.20
CA GLU A 265 -2.98 1.74 -25.02
C GLU A 265 -2.36 0.34 -25.06
N LEU A 266 -1.04 0.23 -25.25
CA LEU A 266 -0.30 -1.03 -25.25
C LEU A 266 -0.34 -1.73 -23.87
N PHE A 267 -0.29 -0.99 -22.78
CA PHE A 267 -0.41 -1.50 -21.41
C PHE A 267 -1.76 -2.20 -21.19
N ASN A 268 -2.81 -1.70 -21.81
CA ASN A 268 -4.14 -2.33 -21.75
C ASN A 268 -4.26 -3.49 -22.74
N VAL A 269 -3.87 -3.25 -24.01
CA VAL A 269 -3.99 -4.23 -25.10
C VAL A 269 -2.86 -3.97 -26.12
N PRO A 270 -2.02 -4.92 -26.46
CA PRO A 270 -2.07 -6.37 -26.17
C PRO A 270 -1.37 -6.80 -24.87
N GLY A 271 -0.73 -5.89 -24.14
CA GLY A 271 0.11 -6.21 -23.00
C GLY A 271 -0.67 -6.86 -21.84
N GLU A 272 -1.98 -6.55 -21.72
CA GLU A 272 -2.85 -7.03 -20.63
C GLU A 272 -2.23 -6.84 -19.22
N CYS A 273 -1.31 -5.86 -19.08
CA CYS A 273 -0.61 -5.57 -17.83
C CYS A 273 -1.58 -5.21 -16.70
N THR A 274 -2.76 -4.69 -17.07
CA THR A 274 -3.86 -4.40 -16.17
C THR A 274 -4.41 -5.63 -15.45
N TYR A 275 -4.09 -6.85 -15.87
CA TYR A 275 -4.48 -8.04 -15.14
C TYR A 275 -3.85 -8.10 -13.73
N CYS A 276 -2.63 -7.61 -13.60
CA CYS A 276 -1.92 -7.52 -12.33
C CYS A 276 -1.80 -6.07 -11.81
N HIS A 277 -1.82 -5.09 -12.74
CA HIS A 277 -1.57 -3.68 -12.46
C HIS A 277 -2.78 -2.81 -12.81
N PHE A 278 -3.96 -3.17 -12.27
CA PHE A 278 -5.21 -2.45 -12.47
C PHE A 278 -5.47 -1.40 -11.38
N GLY A 279 -6.31 -0.41 -11.72
CA GLY A 279 -6.84 0.56 -10.79
C GLY A 279 -5.98 1.82 -10.62
N PHE A 280 -6.39 2.67 -9.70
CA PHE A 280 -5.77 3.97 -9.43
C PHE A 280 -4.30 3.86 -8.98
N ASP A 281 -3.95 2.76 -8.32
CA ASP A 281 -2.60 2.51 -7.78
C ASP A 281 -1.75 1.60 -8.70
N PHE A 282 -2.27 1.20 -9.86
CA PHE A 282 -1.60 0.26 -10.75
C PHE A 282 -1.14 -1.02 -10.04
N SER A 283 -1.99 -1.54 -9.16
CA SER A 283 -1.81 -2.80 -8.45
C SER A 283 -3.15 -3.42 -8.11
N THR A 284 -3.34 -4.71 -8.44
CA THR A 284 -4.52 -5.47 -7.99
C THR A 284 -4.43 -5.86 -6.51
N ALA A 285 -3.26 -5.69 -5.89
CA ALA A 285 -3.04 -5.89 -4.46
C ALA A 285 -3.27 -4.59 -3.65
N SER A 286 -4.28 -3.80 -4.03
CA SER A 286 -4.67 -2.58 -3.33
C SER A 286 -5.98 -2.78 -2.56
N TYR A 287 -6.04 -2.25 -1.33
CA TYR A 287 -7.18 -2.32 -0.43
C TYR A 287 -7.57 -0.93 0.09
N PHE A 288 -8.86 -0.61 0.09
CA PHE A 288 -9.38 0.71 0.48
C PHE A 288 -10.79 0.62 1.06
N GLU A 289 -11.27 1.69 1.68
CA GLU A 289 -12.60 1.73 2.27
C GLU A 289 -13.71 1.36 1.26
N GLY A 290 -14.66 0.56 1.73
CA GLY A 290 -15.79 0.09 0.94
C GLY A 290 -15.52 -1.19 0.14
N MET A 291 -14.30 -1.71 0.12
CA MET A 291 -14.06 -3.05 -0.43
C MET A 291 -14.55 -4.13 0.55
N PRO A 292 -15.27 -5.16 0.05
CA PRO A 292 -15.84 -6.20 0.92
C PRO A 292 -14.78 -7.09 1.56
N GLU A 293 -13.65 -7.28 0.89
CA GLU A 293 -12.57 -8.15 1.32
C GLU A 293 -11.22 -7.56 0.89
N ARG A 294 -10.17 -7.85 1.65
CA ARG A 294 -8.78 -7.51 1.32
C ARG A 294 -8.27 -8.48 0.24
N PRO A 295 -7.85 -7.99 -0.94
CA PRO A 295 -7.37 -8.88 -1.99
C PRO A 295 -5.99 -9.46 -1.61
N MET A 296 -5.84 -10.78 -1.72
CA MET A 296 -4.57 -11.48 -1.53
C MET A 296 -4.05 -11.95 -2.88
N GLU A 297 -3.47 -11.01 -3.62
CA GLU A 297 -3.03 -11.22 -4.99
C GLU A 297 -1.53 -11.48 -5.05
N PHE A 298 -1.15 -12.68 -5.47
CA PHE A 298 0.24 -13.09 -5.67
C PHE A 298 0.40 -13.76 -7.02
N ARG A 299 1.44 -13.38 -7.78
CA ARG A 299 1.68 -13.81 -9.16
C ARG A 299 3.11 -14.31 -9.33
N ASN A 300 3.29 -15.35 -10.14
CA ASN A 300 4.61 -15.83 -10.57
C ASN A 300 4.89 -15.32 -11.99
N THR A 301 5.87 -14.42 -12.09
CA THR A 301 6.26 -13.78 -13.37
C THR A 301 7.31 -14.58 -14.15
N ALA A 302 7.53 -15.84 -13.81
CA ALA A 302 8.51 -16.73 -14.43
C ALA A 302 9.94 -16.14 -14.43
N LEU A 303 10.32 -15.48 -13.33
CA LEU A 303 11.67 -14.89 -13.19
C LEU A 303 12.74 -15.97 -13.06
N TYR A 304 12.43 -17.07 -12.39
CA TYR A 304 13.34 -18.21 -12.17
C TYR A 304 12.66 -19.55 -12.44
N ASP A 305 13.49 -20.51 -12.85
CA ASP A 305 13.19 -21.94 -12.96
C ASP A 305 14.54 -22.71 -12.88
N LEU A 306 14.99 -22.99 -11.65
CA LEU A 306 16.33 -23.54 -11.40
C LEU A 306 16.46 -25.03 -11.69
N ASP A 307 15.34 -25.75 -11.74
CA ASP A 307 15.29 -27.21 -11.85
C ASP A 307 14.41 -27.74 -13.01
N GLY A 308 13.75 -26.86 -13.75
CA GLY A 308 12.78 -27.21 -14.78
C GLY A 308 11.39 -27.57 -14.22
N GLU A 309 11.18 -27.39 -12.90
CA GLU A 309 9.92 -27.63 -12.20
C GLU A 309 9.39 -26.37 -11.49
N GLY A 310 10.06 -25.24 -11.70
CA GLY A 310 9.67 -23.90 -11.21
C GLY A 310 10.37 -23.45 -9.94
N ALA A 311 11.49 -24.06 -9.54
CA ALA A 311 12.20 -23.69 -8.32
C ALA A 311 12.81 -22.27 -8.40
N TYR A 312 12.75 -21.58 -7.26
CA TYR A 312 13.33 -20.25 -7.04
C TYR A 312 14.56 -20.33 -6.12
N PRO A 313 15.44 -19.30 -6.12
CA PRO A 313 16.55 -19.22 -5.21
C PRO A 313 16.11 -19.25 -3.74
N GLN A 314 16.93 -19.86 -2.88
CA GLN A 314 16.69 -19.91 -1.45
C GLN A 314 16.54 -18.50 -0.86
N GLY A 315 15.49 -18.28 -0.05
CA GLY A 315 15.10 -16.98 0.50
C GLY A 315 14.17 -16.17 -0.43
N ASN A 316 14.04 -16.60 -1.69
CA ASN A 316 13.18 -15.97 -2.71
C ASN A 316 12.09 -16.91 -3.25
N GLU A 317 11.63 -17.84 -2.44
CA GLU A 317 10.59 -18.81 -2.80
C GLU A 317 9.19 -18.18 -2.92
N GLY A 318 9.05 -16.90 -2.59
CA GLY A 318 7.78 -16.19 -2.64
C GLY A 318 6.79 -16.67 -1.58
N LEU A 319 5.51 -16.74 -1.96
CA LEU A 319 4.40 -17.16 -1.08
C LEU A 319 4.58 -18.59 -0.56
N TYR A 320 5.25 -19.47 -1.31
CA TYR A 320 5.59 -20.83 -0.86
C TYR A 320 6.23 -20.87 0.54
N ARG A 321 7.06 -19.88 0.89
CA ARG A 321 7.72 -19.80 2.20
C ARG A 321 6.72 -19.77 3.37
N PHE A 322 5.53 -19.28 3.14
CA PHE A 322 4.47 -19.10 4.15
C PHE A 322 3.44 -20.25 4.10
N THR A 323 3.06 -20.67 2.90
CA THR A 323 2.01 -21.69 2.71
C THR A 323 2.54 -23.12 2.68
N GLY A 324 3.78 -23.34 2.23
CA GLY A 324 4.34 -24.67 1.95
C GLY A 324 3.70 -25.36 0.74
N ASP A 325 2.79 -24.70 0.02
CA ASP A 325 2.17 -25.27 -1.18
C ASP A 325 3.11 -25.08 -2.39
N PRO A 326 3.54 -26.17 -3.06
CA PRO A 326 4.40 -26.05 -4.25
C PRO A 326 3.83 -25.16 -5.36
N ALA A 327 2.51 -25.02 -5.47
CA ALA A 327 1.86 -24.16 -6.44
C ALA A 327 2.10 -22.64 -6.16
N ASP A 328 2.54 -22.31 -4.96
CA ASP A 328 2.82 -20.92 -4.55
C ASP A 328 4.30 -20.53 -4.72
N MET A 329 5.12 -21.41 -5.25
CA MET A 329 6.54 -21.14 -5.53
C MET A 329 6.68 -19.96 -6.51
N GLY A 330 7.49 -18.99 -6.13
CA GLY A 330 7.79 -17.81 -6.97
C GLY A 330 6.63 -16.83 -7.12
N ARG A 331 5.58 -16.94 -6.32
CA ARG A 331 4.49 -15.96 -6.30
C ARG A 331 4.80 -14.78 -5.39
N PHE A 332 4.70 -13.58 -5.95
CA PHE A 332 4.91 -12.31 -5.26
C PHE A 332 3.73 -11.37 -5.49
N LYS A 333 3.54 -10.45 -4.58
CA LYS A 333 2.54 -9.40 -4.69
C LYS A 333 2.87 -8.48 -5.87
N PRO A 334 1.93 -8.16 -6.78
CA PRO A 334 2.10 -7.08 -7.76
C PRO A 334 2.29 -5.75 -7.02
N PRO A 335 3.47 -5.09 -7.16
CA PRO A 335 3.67 -3.78 -6.54
C PRO A 335 2.91 -2.68 -7.29
N THR A 336 2.71 -1.53 -6.64
CA THR A 336 2.30 -0.31 -7.36
C THR A 336 3.32 0.04 -8.44
N LEU A 337 2.85 0.55 -9.58
CA LEU A 337 3.72 1.13 -10.62
C LEU A 337 3.89 2.64 -10.47
N ARG A 338 3.29 3.25 -9.46
CA ARG A 338 3.49 4.66 -9.16
C ARG A 338 4.96 4.94 -8.88
N ASN A 339 5.50 5.97 -9.54
CA ASN A 339 6.92 6.36 -9.45
C ASN A 339 7.92 5.27 -9.90
N ILE A 340 7.49 4.27 -10.67
CA ILE A 340 8.32 3.12 -11.05
C ILE A 340 9.65 3.52 -11.70
N ALA A 341 9.69 4.64 -12.43
CA ALA A 341 10.89 5.11 -13.13
C ALA A 341 12.05 5.46 -12.19
N VAL A 342 11.79 5.76 -10.91
CA VAL A 342 12.81 6.14 -9.92
C VAL A 342 13.14 5.03 -8.91
N THR A 343 12.52 3.84 -9.06
CA THR A 343 12.64 2.72 -8.10
C THR A 343 13.51 1.57 -8.60
N ALA A 344 14.32 1.79 -9.64
CA ALA A 344 15.26 0.77 -10.11
C ALA A 344 16.27 0.37 -9.01
N PRO A 345 16.79 -0.89 -9.01
CA PRO A 345 16.51 -1.98 -9.94
C PRO A 345 15.18 -2.70 -9.64
N TYR A 346 14.67 -3.46 -10.61
CA TYR A 346 13.34 -4.03 -10.61
C TYR A 346 13.31 -5.50 -10.19
N MET A 347 12.10 -6.05 -10.02
CA MET A 347 11.74 -7.33 -9.43
C MET A 347 11.98 -7.36 -7.92
N HIS A 348 11.50 -8.41 -7.26
CA HIS A 348 11.61 -8.53 -5.80
C HIS A 348 13.06 -8.60 -5.29
N ASP A 349 13.99 -9.03 -6.15
CA ASP A 349 15.40 -9.23 -5.85
C ASP A 349 16.35 -8.26 -6.59
N GLY A 350 15.78 -7.29 -7.31
CA GLY A 350 16.55 -6.31 -8.08
C GLY A 350 17.36 -6.88 -9.24
N SER A 351 16.98 -8.06 -9.76
CA SER A 351 17.74 -8.75 -10.82
C SER A 351 17.56 -8.16 -12.22
N VAL A 352 16.69 -7.17 -12.38
CA VAL A 352 16.41 -6.45 -13.63
C VAL A 352 16.79 -4.99 -13.48
N ALA A 353 17.69 -4.50 -14.33
CA ALA A 353 18.29 -3.18 -14.17
C ALA A 353 17.42 -2.04 -14.73
N THR A 354 16.64 -2.30 -15.78
CA THR A 354 15.89 -1.26 -16.51
C THR A 354 14.47 -1.68 -16.83
N LEU A 355 13.57 -0.68 -16.99
CA LEU A 355 12.19 -0.91 -17.45
C LEU A 355 12.15 -1.59 -18.82
N GLN A 356 13.08 -1.20 -19.71
CA GLN A 356 13.18 -1.81 -21.03
C GLN A 356 13.49 -3.30 -20.93
N GLU A 357 14.45 -3.70 -20.10
CA GLU A 357 14.79 -5.11 -19.88
C GLU A 357 13.59 -5.89 -19.33
N MET A 358 12.91 -5.33 -18.32
CA MET A 358 11.70 -5.94 -17.73
C MET A 358 10.59 -6.14 -18.77
N LEU A 359 10.33 -5.14 -19.64
CA LEU A 359 9.31 -5.23 -20.69
C LEU A 359 9.68 -6.27 -21.77
N VAL A 360 10.97 -6.43 -22.07
CA VAL A 360 11.45 -7.49 -22.97
C VAL A 360 11.20 -8.86 -22.33
N ASP A 361 11.56 -9.07 -21.07
CA ASP A 361 11.30 -10.32 -20.36
C ASP A 361 9.80 -10.65 -20.36
N TYR A 362 8.95 -9.68 -20.04
CA TYR A 362 7.49 -9.87 -20.01
C TYR A 362 6.91 -10.16 -21.39
N SER A 363 7.42 -9.54 -22.46
CA SER A 363 6.96 -9.80 -23.81
C SER A 363 7.23 -11.25 -24.28
N HIS A 364 8.18 -11.90 -23.68
CA HIS A 364 8.51 -13.31 -23.91
C HIS A 364 7.78 -14.28 -22.97
N GLY A 365 6.88 -13.78 -22.11
CA GLY A 365 6.14 -14.61 -21.15
C GLY A 365 6.89 -14.85 -19.83
N GLY A 366 7.91 -14.04 -19.55
CA GLY A 366 8.82 -14.17 -18.41
C GLY A 366 10.25 -14.45 -18.87
N ARG A 367 11.17 -14.52 -17.92
CA ARG A 367 12.59 -14.79 -18.16
C ARG A 367 12.86 -16.28 -18.38
N THR A 368 11.96 -17.15 -17.93
CA THR A 368 12.07 -18.62 -18.02
C THR A 368 10.78 -19.25 -18.51
N ASP A 369 10.86 -20.52 -18.92
CA ASP A 369 9.69 -21.33 -19.30
C ASP A 369 9.10 -22.07 -18.08
N SER A 370 9.07 -21.44 -16.92
CA SER A 370 8.62 -22.06 -15.67
C SER A 370 7.20 -22.66 -15.79
N PRO A 371 7.00 -23.93 -15.40
CA PRO A 371 5.66 -24.53 -15.40
C PRO A 371 4.72 -23.92 -14.35
N LEU A 372 5.27 -23.12 -13.41
CA LEU A 372 4.52 -22.42 -12.37
C LEU A 372 4.25 -20.94 -12.73
N ALA A 373 4.60 -20.51 -13.96
CA ALA A 373 4.28 -19.17 -14.43
C ALA A 373 2.79 -18.88 -14.32
N ASP A 374 2.42 -17.65 -13.96
CA ASP A 374 1.03 -17.21 -14.00
C ASP A 374 0.48 -17.39 -15.43
N PRO A 375 -0.72 -17.94 -15.64
CA PRO A 375 -1.31 -18.13 -16.97
C PRO A 375 -1.45 -16.86 -17.79
N GLN A 376 -1.37 -15.68 -17.16
CA GLN A 376 -1.39 -14.39 -17.86
C GLN A 376 -0.01 -13.97 -18.38
N MET A 377 1.07 -14.62 -17.93
CA MET A 377 2.42 -14.45 -18.49
C MET A 377 2.47 -15.15 -19.84
N ARG A 378 1.99 -14.45 -20.88
CA ARG A 378 1.90 -14.95 -22.26
C ARG A 378 2.92 -14.24 -23.13
N VAL A 379 3.45 -14.97 -24.12
CA VAL A 379 4.24 -14.34 -25.17
C VAL A 379 3.35 -13.38 -25.98
N PHE A 380 3.77 -12.13 -26.07
CA PHE A 380 3.20 -11.13 -26.96
C PHE A 380 4.32 -10.36 -27.65
N ASP A 381 4.19 -10.15 -28.95
CA ASP A 381 5.25 -9.54 -29.76
C ASP A 381 5.24 -8.02 -29.59
N LEU A 382 6.29 -7.48 -28.94
CA LEU A 382 6.53 -6.04 -28.84
C LEU A 382 7.69 -5.64 -29.75
N LYS A 383 7.48 -4.60 -30.55
CA LYS A 383 8.53 -3.99 -31.37
C LYS A 383 9.29 -2.97 -30.51
N ASP A 384 10.53 -2.68 -30.91
CA ASP A 384 11.38 -1.71 -30.20
C ASP A 384 10.70 -0.35 -29.95
N GLY A 385 9.90 0.14 -30.91
CA GLY A 385 9.14 1.38 -30.75
C GLY A 385 8.00 1.26 -29.74
N GLU A 386 7.37 0.10 -29.61
CA GLU A 386 6.28 -0.16 -28.66
C GLU A 386 6.81 -0.33 -27.24
N ILE A 387 8.00 -0.91 -27.09
CA ILE A 387 8.70 -0.95 -25.80
C ILE A 387 9.03 0.48 -25.34
N ALA A 388 9.52 1.34 -26.24
CA ALA A 388 9.79 2.73 -25.92
C ALA A 388 8.52 3.52 -25.53
N ASP A 389 7.39 3.26 -26.19
CA ASP A 389 6.10 3.86 -25.85
C ASP A 389 5.61 3.40 -24.46
N LEU A 390 5.76 2.12 -24.11
CA LEU A 390 5.45 1.59 -22.78
C LEU A 390 6.37 2.20 -21.70
N VAL A 391 7.67 2.35 -21.96
CA VAL A 391 8.59 3.03 -21.05
C VAL A 391 8.14 4.47 -20.82
N ALA A 392 7.79 5.22 -21.88
CA ALA A 392 7.31 6.59 -21.78
C ALA A 392 6.01 6.69 -20.94
N PHE A 393 5.12 5.70 -21.04
CA PHE A 393 3.95 5.59 -20.17
C PHE A 393 4.35 5.39 -18.72
N LEU A 394 5.19 4.40 -18.43
CA LEU A 394 5.65 4.11 -17.06
C LEU A 394 6.39 5.30 -16.42
N GLU A 395 7.20 6.02 -17.20
CA GLU A 395 7.86 7.26 -16.78
C GLU A 395 6.85 8.36 -16.42
N SER A 396 5.71 8.43 -17.14
CA SER A 396 4.66 9.41 -16.88
C SER A 396 3.91 9.21 -15.56
N LEU A 397 4.11 8.07 -14.88
CA LEU A 397 3.59 7.76 -13.54
C LEU A 397 4.44 8.37 -12.39
N THR A 398 5.51 9.13 -12.73
CA THR A 398 6.38 9.78 -11.74
C THR A 398 5.72 11.05 -11.22
N ASP A 399 5.50 11.12 -9.92
CA ASP A 399 4.93 12.27 -9.20
C ASP A 399 6.04 13.11 -8.58
N GLU A 400 6.54 14.09 -9.34
CA GLU A 400 7.61 14.98 -8.89
C GLU A 400 7.21 15.82 -7.65
N ALA A 401 5.92 16.11 -7.48
CA ALA A 401 5.43 16.83 -6.32
C ALA A 401 5.56 15.97 -5.06
N PHE A 402 5.26 14.68 -5.15
CA PHE A 402 5.43 13.71 -4.06
C PHE A 402 6.91 13.53 -3.69
N LEU A 403 7.78 13.34 -4.69
CA LEU A 403 9.22 13.12 -4.47
C LEU A 403 9.92 14.31 -3.80
N ASN A 404 9.40 15.52 -4.00
CA ASN A 404 9.99 16.77 -3.51
C ASN A 404 9.13 17.45 -2.42
N ASP A 405 8.15 16.76 -1.85
CA ASP A 405 7.27 17.35 -0.83
C ASP A 405 8.04 17.60 0.48
N PRO A 406 8.13 18.85 0.95
CA PRO A 406 8.83 19.16 2.21
C PRO A 406 8.18 18.51 3.44
N ARG A 407 6.91 18.09 3.35
CA ARG A 407 6.22 17.34 4.41
C ARG A 407 6.79 15.92 4.57
N HIS A 408 7.43 15.41 3.54
CA HIS A 408 8.10 14.11 3.54
C HIS A 408 9.60 14.19 3.86
N ALA A 409 10.16 15.39 3.93
CA ALA A 409 11.60 15.59 4.14
C ALA A 409 12.02 15.30 5.59
N ASP A 410 13.34 15.06 5.77
CA ASP A 410 13.96 14.86 7.07
C ASP A 410 13.75 16.08 7.99
N PRO A 411 13.07 15.94 9.15
CA PRO A 411 12.83 17.03 10.09
C PRO A 411 14.04 17.37 10.95
N TRP A 412 15.10 16.57 10.92
CA TRP A 412 16.32 16.77 11.72
C TRP A 412 17.34 17.67 11.01
N VAL A 413 17.25 17.80 9.69
CA VAL A 413 18.11 18.69 8.89
C VAL A 413 17.45 20.07 8.81
N GLN A 414 18.06 21.08 9.43
CA GLN A 414 17.65 22.50 9.36
C GLN A 414 18.61 23.27 8.44
#